data_242e4fc8ff819c129f85082ef2138503
#
_entry.id   242e4fc8ff819c129f85082ef2138503
#
_cell.length_a   1.000
_cell.length_b   1.000
_cell.length_c   1.000
_cell.angle_alpha   90.00
_cell.angle_beta   90.00
_cell.angle_gamma   90.00
#
_symmetry.space_group_name_H-M   'P 1'
#
loop_
_entity.id
_entity.type
_entity.pdbx_description
1 polymer ?
#
loop_
_entity_poly.entity_id
_entity_poly.type
_entity_poly.pdbx_seq_one_letter_code
_entity_poly.pdbx_strand_id
1 'polypeptide(L)'
;MNPVALITGASRGIGRGIALELAGIGYDLVINFARDAGAAGRTAADCASVAQERGRTIHAEDCQADVSLATDRRKLIDFAKKEFGRLDLLVNNAGVAPHIRADILESTEESFDRLIGINVKGPYFLTQLAARWMVEQVSERGCARESVDAVVGRNPPAPVNGGLAAAATLDPFCPKIIIISSISAYTASVNRGDYCISKAALSMLTPLYATRLAEHGINVYEIRPGLIATDMTGPVKEKYDKLIAEGLTPIQRWGRPEDIGRAVAAIARDVLPFSTGEVINVDGGFHLRRL
;
A
#
# COMPACT_ATOMS: atom_id res chain seq x y z
N MET A 1 15.00 6.68 15.96
CA MET A 1 15.10 6.27 14.54
C MET A 1 13.67 6.22 14.03
N ASN A 2 13.35 6.92 12.92
CA ASN A 2 12.00 6.92 12.36
C ASN A 2 11.62 5.51 11.86
N PRO A 3 10.31 5.16 11.81
CA PRO A 3 9.87 3.96 11.10
C PRO A 3 10.10 4.12 9.60
N VAL A 4 10.35 3.02 8.90
CA VAL A 4 10.71 3.02 7.47
C VAL A 4 9.61 2.38 6.62
N ALA A 5 9.20 3.05 5.56
CA ALA A 5 8.25 2.53 4.58
C ALA A 5 8.89 2.38 3.20
N LEU A 6 8.72 1.21 2.58
CA LEU A 6 9.04 0.97 1.19
C LEU A 6 7.76 1.01 0.37
N ILE A 7 7.67 1.93 -0.61
CA ILE A 7 6.48 2.12 -1.43
C ILE A 7 6.85 1.85 -2.89
N THR A 8 6.26 0.82 -3.49
CA THR A 8 6.52 0.53 -4.90
C THR A 8 5.71 1.41 -5.84
N GLY A 9 6.34 1.86 -6.94
CA GLY A 9 5.70 2.75 -7.90
C GLY A 9 5.32 4.12 -7.32
N ALA A 10 6.19 4.70 -6.49
CA ALA A 10 5.90 5.91 -5.72
C ALA A 10 6.29 7.24 -6.39
N SER A 11 6.78 7.21 -7.63
CA SER A 11 7.19 8.43 -8.34
C SER A 11 6.02 9.37 -8.70
N ARG A 12 4.78 8.86 -8.77
CA ARG A 12 3.56 9.62 -9.13
C ARG A 12 2.28 8.95 -8.66
N GLY A 13 1.14 9.60 -8.92
CA GLY A 13 -0.20 9.05 -8.68
C GLY A 13 -0.43 8.60 -7.25
N ILE A 14 -1.07 7.43 -7.07
CA ILE A 14 -1.42 6.88 -5.76
C ILE A 14 -0.17 6.69 -4.89
N GLY A 15 0.91 6.12 -5.45
CA GLY A 15 2.14 5.86 -4.69
C GLY A 15 2.77 7.14 -4.14
N ARG A 16 2.78 8.23 -4.93
CA ARG A 16 3.22 9.55 -4.44
C ARG A 16 2.30 10.08 -3.32
N GLY A 17 0.98 9.98 -3.50
CA GLY A 17 0.04 10.39 -2.44
C GLY A 17 0.23 9.62 -1.13
N ILE A 18 0.53 8.32 -1.21
CA ILE A 18 0.89 7.50 -0.05
C ILE A 18 2.19 7.99 0.59
N ALA A 19 3.22 8.26 -0.21
CA ALA A 19 4.51 8.73 0.28
C ALA A 19 4.39 10.06 1.04
N LEU A 20 3.64 11.03 0.51
CA LEU A 20 3.42 12.33 1.15
C LEU A 20 2.69 12.21 2.50
N GLU A 21 1.67 11.35 2.59
CA GLU A 21 0.94 11.15 3.85
C GLU A 21 1.79 10.41 4.90
N LEU A 22 2.62 9.45 4.49
CA LEU A 22 3.55 8.76 5.39
C LEU A 22 4.68 9.69 5.85
N ALA A 23 5.24 10.52 4.96
CA ALA A 23 6.18 11.59 5.31
C ALA A 23 5.60 12.51 6.40
N GLY A 24 4.37 12.94 6.21
CA GLY A 24 3.67 13.82 7.14
C GLY A 24 3.42 13.22 8.53
N ILE A 25 3.52 11.90 8.70
CA ILE A 25 3.47 11.23 10.00
C ILE A 25 4.84 10.76 10.50
N GLY A 26 5.93 11.06 9.77
CA GLY A 26 7.31 10.88 10.22
C GLY A 26 7.94 9.55 9.84
N TYR A 27 7.51 8.91 8.75
CA TYR A 27 8.20 7.77 8.18
C TYR A 27 9.39 8.20 7.33
N ASP A 28 10.51 7.51 7.47
CA ASP A 28 11.56 7.48 6.46
C ASP A 28 11.10 6.65 5.26
N LEU A 29 11.50 7.01 4.04
CA LEU A 29 10.85 6.50 2.84
C LEU A 29 11.83 5.96 1.80
N VAL A 30 11.55 4.75 1.32
CA VAL A 30 12.11 4.23 0.07
C VAL A 30 11.08 4.45 -1.04
N ILE A 31 11.37 5.39 -1.95
CA ILE A 31 10.55 5.77 -3.10
C ILE A 31 10.95 4.91 -4.29
N ASN A 32 10.30 3.76 -4.49
CA ASN A 32 10.64 2.94 -5.64
C ASN A 32 9.98 3.44 -6.93
N PHE A 33 10.73 3.38 -8.00
CA PHE A 33 10.28 3.67 -9.37
C PHE A 33 10.93 2.73 -10.39
N ALA A 34 10.31 2.57 -11.57
CA ALA A 34 10.87 1.75 -12.64
C ALA A 34 11.57 2.58 -13.74
N ARG A 35 11.04 3.75 -14.11
CA ARG A 35 11.48 4.48 -15.31
C ARG A 35 11.78 5.96 -15.09
N ASP A 36 10.99 6.68 -14.34
CA ASP A 36 11.06 8.14 -14.23
C ASP A 36 11.77 8.56 -12.94
N ALA A 37 13.10 8.67 -13.02
CA ALA A 37 13.94 9.10 -11.90
C ALA A 37 13.65 10.56 -11.49
N GLY A 38 13.40 11.44 -12.47
CA GLY A 38 13.11 12.85 -12.16
C GLY A 38 11.82 13.01 -11.35
N ALA A 39 10.78 12.23 -11.65
CA ALA A 39 9.54 12.23 -10.86
C ALA A 39 9.75 11.61 -9.47
N ALA A 40 10.58 10.57 -9.36
CA ALA A 40 10.89 9.95 -8.07
C ALA A 40 11.68 10.92 -7.15
N GLY A 41 12.73 11.57 -7.66
CA GLY A 41 13.49 12.57 -6.92
C GLY A 41 12.62 13.76 -6.47
N ARG A 42 11.70 14.26 -7.33
CA ARG A 42 10.72 15.28 -6.91
C ARG A 42 9.81 14.77 -5.78
N THR A 43 9.33 13.53 -5.87
CA THR A 43 8.51 12.96 -4.79
C THR A 43 9.29 12.89 -3.48
N ALA A 44 10.55 12.47 -3.49
CA ALA A 44 11.40 12.43 -2.29
C ALA A 44 11.58 13.83 -1.67
N ALA A 45 11.87 14.84 -2.50
CA ALA A 45 12.00 16.22 -2.06
C ALA A 45 10.70 16.78 -1.46
N ASP A 46 9.57 16.55 -2.12
CA ASP A 46 8.25 16.96 -1.63
C ASP A 46 7.89 16.27 -0.29
N CYS A 47 8.27 15.01 -0.11
CA CYS A 47 8.09 14.29 1.16
C CYS A 47 8.88 14.94 2.30
N ALA A 48 10.14 15.33 2.05
CA ALA A 48 10.95 16.03 3.04
C ALA A 48 10.32 17.39 3.41
N SER A 49 9.81 18.14 2.42
CA SER A 49 9.11 19.41 2.65
C SER A 49 7.86 19.26 3.49
N VAL A 50 6.99 18.28 3.16
CA VAL A 50 5.76 17.99 3.91
C VAL A 50 6.06 17.58 5.36
N ALA A 51 7.11 16.78 5.58
CA ALA A 51 7.54 16.42 6.92
C ALA A 51 7.98 17.65 7.72
N GLN A 52 8.79 18.52 7.11
CA GLN A 52 9.29 19.75 7.73
C GLN A 52 8.15 20.70 8.09
N GLU A 53 7.16 20.90 7.23
CA GLU A 53 5.96 21.69 7.51
C GLU A 53 5.17 21.17 8.73
N ARG A 54 5.28 19.87 9.03
CA ARG A 54 4.66 19.23 10.19
C ARG A 54 5.62 19.10 11.40
N GLY A 55 6.77 19.81 11.37
CA GLY A 55 7.76 19.80 12.44
C GLY A 55 8.53 18.49 12.58
N ARG A 56 8.68 17.73 11.50
CA ARG A 56 9.36 16.42 11.47
C ARG A 56 10.57 16.46 10.55
N THR A 57 11.55 15.63 10.83
CA THR A 57 12.68 15.38 9.94
C THR A 57 12.65 13.91 9.53
N ILE A 58 12.67 13.66 8.24
CA ILE A 58 12.70 12.33 7.65
C ILE A 58 13.83 12.18 6.65
N HIS A 59 14.22 10.94 6.37
CA HIS A 59 15.08 10.56 5.26
C HIS A 59 14.23 9.93 4.16
N ALA A 60 14.29 10.45 2.94
CA ALA A 60 13.55 9.94 1.79
C ALA A 60 14.51 9.77 0.60
N GLU A 61 14.68 8.51 0.16
CA GLU A 61 15.57 8.16 -0.93
C GLU A 61 14.81 7.42 -2.02
N ASP A 62 15.19 7.70 -3.27
CA ASP A 62 14.62 6.99 -4.41
C ASP A 62 15.48 5.80 -4.85
N CYS A 63 14.81 4.72 -5.26
CA CYS A 63 15.47 3.50 -5.72
C CYS A 63 14.84 2.98 -7.01
N GLN A 64 15.63 2.96 -8.10
CA GLN A 64 15.20 2.39 -9.36
C GLN A 64 15.21 0.87 -9.32
N ALA A 65 14.03 0.26 -9.47
CA ALA A 65 13.86 -1.20 -9.60
C ALA A 65 12.53 -1.52 -10.30
N ASP A 66 12.58 -2.44 -11.27
CA ASP A 66 11.39 -3.02 -11.87
C ASP A 66 10.95 -4.24 -11.04
N VAL A 67 9.81 -4.15 -10.38
CA VAL A 67 9.30 -5.21 -9.50
C VAL A 67 9.02 -6.53 -10.24
N SER A 68 8.87 -6.52 -11.56
CA SER A 68 8.71 -7.75 -12.36
C SER A 68 9.99 -8.58 -12.42
N LEU A 69 11.18 -7.97 -12.23
CA LEU A 69 12.48 -8.60 -12.32
C LEU A 69 12.97 -9.11 -10.96
N ALA A 70 13.42 -10.35 -10.90
CA ALA A 70 13.89 -10.96 -9.64
C ALA A 70 15.15 -10.28 -9.08
N THR A 71 16.06 -9.85 -9.94
CA THR A 71 17.27 -9.10 -9.57
C THR A 71 16.93 -7.78 -8.93
N ASP A 72 15.97 -7.06 -9.49
CA ASP A 72 15.58 -5.73 -9.05
C ASP A 72 14.82 -5.78 -7.71
N ARG A 73 13.99 -6.81 -7.49
CA ARG A 73 13.36 -7.01 -6.18
C ARG A 73 14.39 -7.23 -5.06
N ARG A 74 15.46 -8.00 -5.34
CA ARG A 74 16.57 -8.16 -4.38
C ARG A 74 17.30 -6.85 -4.16
N LYS A 75 17.70 -6.18 -5.26
CA LYS A 75 18.31 -4.84 -5.20
C LYS A 75 17.52 -3.87 -4.32
N LEU A 76 16.19 -3.85 -4.46
CA LEU A 76 15.32 -2.95 -3.70
C LEU A 76 15.33 -3.26 -2.20
N ILE A 77 15.30 -4.52 -1.80
CA ILE A 77 15.41 -4.92 -0.39
C ILE A 77 16.81 -4.66 0.16
N ASP A 78 17.86 -4.96 -0.61
CA ASP A 78 19.25 -4.72 -0.21
C ASP A 78 19.51 -3.21 -0.04
N PHE A 79 18.94 -2.37 -0.93
CA PHE A 79 18.99 -0.93 -0.80
C PHE A 79 18.32 -0.46 0.52
N ALA A 80 17.10 -0.94 0.81
CA ALA A 80 16.41 -0.58 2.04
C ALA A 80 17.19 -1.02 3.29
N LYS A 81 17.80 -2.22 3.25
CA LYS A 81 18.67 -2.72 4.33
C LYS A 81 19.87 -1.82 4.55
N LYS A 82 20.55 -1.45 3.48
CA LYS A 82 21.79 -0.66 3.53
C LYS A 82 21.56 0.77 4.01
N GLU A 83 20.55 1.45 3.46
CA GLU A 83 20.33 2.87 3.71
C GLU A 83 19.54 3.14 5.01
N PHE A 84 18.65 2.23 5.40
CA PHE A 84 17.73 2.46 6.52
C PHE A 84 17.85 1.45 7.67
N GLY A 85 18.37 0.25 7.42
CA GLY A 85 18.60 -0.78 8.45
C GLY A 85 17.32 -1.37 9.07
N ARG A 86 16.11 -0.96 8.60
CA ARG A 86 14.82 -1.46 9.08
C ARG A 86 13.74 -1.34 8.02
N LEU A 87 12.67 -2.11 8.18
CA LEU A 87 11.47 -1.99 7.34
C LEU A 87 10.22 -2.23 8.20
N ASP A 88 9.45 -1.18 8.40
CA ASP A 88 8.22 -1.22 9.21
C ASP A 88 6.97 -1.34 8.37
N LEU A 89 7.03 -0.87 7.12
CA LEU A 89 5.88 -0.90 6.22
C LEU A 89 6.32 -1.19 4.79
N LEU A 90 5.74 -2.24 4.20
CA LEU A 90 5.79 -2.47 2.76
C LEU A 90 4.45 -2.07 2.14
N VAL A 91 4.47 -1.18 1.14
CA VAL A 91 3.29 -0.86 0.34
C VAL A 91 3.49 -1.35 -1.10
N ASN A 92 2.84 -2.43 -1.46
CA ASN A 92 2.78 -2.95 -2.82
C ASN A 92 1.77 -2.13 -3.63
N ASN A 93 2.23 -1.02 -4.22
CA ASN A 93 1.40 -0.12 -5.00
C ASN A 93 1.73 -0.19 -6.51
N ALA A 94 2.95 -0.56 -6.89
CA ALA A 94 3.32 -0.67 -8.30
C ALA A 94 2.32 -1.54 -9.08
N GLY A 95 1.85 -1.01 -10.18
CA GLY A 95 0.92 -1.70 -11.05
C GLY A 95 0.68 -0.94 -12.35
N VAL A 96 0.29 -1.67 -13.37
CA VAL A 96 0.04 -1.12 -14.71
C VAL A 96 -1.31 -1.57 -15.24
N ALA A 97 -1.91 -0.75 -16.09
CA ALA A 97 -3.05 -1.13 -16.92
C ALA A 97 -2.57 -1.72 -18.25
N PRO A 98 -3.41 -2.43 -19.02
CA PRO A 98 -3.07 -2.83 -20.38
C PRO A 98 -2.77 -1.61 -21.24
N HIS A 99 -1.84 -1.74 -22.18
CA HIS A 99 -1.53 -0.66 -23.12
C HIS A 99 -2.73 -0.34 -24.02
N ILE A 100 -3.40 -1.40 -24.48
CA ILE A 100 -4.61 -1.34 -25.28
C ILE A 100 -5.73 -2.00 -24.48
N ARG A 101 -6.85 -1.32 -24.34
CA ARG A 101 -8.05 -1.91 -23.73
C ARG A 101 -8.78 -2.72 -24.81
N ALA A 102 -8.38 -3.97 -24.96
CA ALA A 102 -8.97 -4.91 -25.91
C ALA A 102 -10.13 -5.68 -25.26
N ASP A 103 -11.11 -6.07 -26.07
CA ASP A 103 -12.11 -7.04 -25.66
C ASP A 103 -11.44 -8.34 -25.17
N ILE A 104 -12.05 -9.03 -24.22
CA ILE A 104 -11.50 -10.26 -23.66
C ILE A 104 -11.26 -11.36 -24.72
N LEU A 105 -12.03 -11.33 -25.82
CA LEU A 105 -11.85 -12.26 -26.94
C LEU A 105 -10.69 -11.88 -27.85
N GLU A 106 -10.12 -10.68 -27.69
CA GLU A 106 -9.01 -10.14 -28.50
C GLU A 106 -7.75 -9.83 -27.69
N SER A 107 -7.79 -10.07 -26.38
CA SER A 107 -6.65 -9.83 -25.49
C SER A 107 -5.50 -10.76 -25.85
N THR A 108 -4.26 -10.22 -25.84
CA THR A 108 -3.07 -10.98 -26.21
C THR A 108 -2.37 -11.59 -24.99
N GLU A 109 -1.68 -12.72 -25.18
CA GLU A 109 -0.85 -13.35 -24.15
C GLU A 109 0.24 -12.40 -23.64
N GLU A 110 0.82 -11.57 -24.52
CA GLU A 110 1.84 -10.58 -24.15
C GLU A 110 1.28 -9.53 -23.16
N SER A 111 0.05 -9.03 -23.40
CA SER A 111 -0.63 -8.13 -22.45
C SER A 111 -0.85 -8.83 -21.11
N PHE A 112 -1.34 -10.05 -21.15
CA PHE A 112 -1.60 -10.87 -19.97
C PHE A 112 -0.32 -11.12 -19.16
N ASP A 113 0.74 -11.60 -19.80
CA ASP A 113 2.02 -11.92 -19.16
C ASP A 113 2.66 -10.69 -18.52
N ARG A 114 2.61 -9.56 -19.23
CA ARG A 114 3.10 -8.28 -18.69
C ARG A 114 2.34 -7.87 -17.42
N LEU A 115 1.02 -7.98 -17.43
CA LEU A 115 0.19 -7.62 -16.29
C LEU A 115 0.40 -8.58 -15.10
N ILE A 116 0.45 -9.86 -15.35
CA ILE A 116 0.76 -10.87 -14.33
C ILE A 116 2.18 -10.65 -13.78
N GLY A 117 3.15 -10.38 -14.66
CA GLY A 117 4.53 -10.12 -14.27
C GLY A 117 4.66 -8.96 -13.28
N ILE A 118 4.03 -7.83 -13.59
CA ILE A 118 4.14 -6.60 -12.80
C ILE A 118 3.16 -6.60 -11.63
N ASN A 119 1.87 -6.87 -11.89
CA ASN A 119 0.81 -6.67 -10.90
C ASN A 119 0.68 -7.83 -9.89
N VAL A 120 1.20 -9.03 -10.21
CA VAL A 120 1.04 -10.24 -9.37
C VAL A 120 2.38 -10.81 -8.95
N LYS A 121 3.20 -11.25 -9.91
CA LYS A 121 4.50 -11.88 -9.64
C LYS A 121 5.45 -10.95 -8.89
N GLY A 122 5.47 -9.68 -9.29
CA GLY A 122 6.25 -8.63 -8.62
C GLY A 122 5.93 -8.53 -7.13
N PRO A 123 4.70 -8.15 -6.77
CA PRO A 123 4.27 -8.04 -5.37
C PRO A 123 4.40 -9.34 -4.59
N TYR A 124 4.07 -10.50 -5.19
CA TYR A 124 4.19 -11.78 -4.51
C TYR A 124 5.61 -12.04 -4.01
N PHE A 125 6.61 -11.96 -4.88
CA PHE A 125 8.00 -12.26 -4.51
C PHE A 125 8.69 -11.11 -3.77
N LEU A 126 8.30 -9.86 -3.99
CA LEU A 126 8.80 -8.74 -3.18
C LEU A 126 8.30 -8.87 -1.73
N THR A 127 7.02 -9.19 -1.56
CA THR A 127 6.44 -9.44 -0.23
C THR A 127 7.15 -10.60 0.48
N GLN A 128 7.49 -11.67 -0.25
CA GLN A 128 8.23 -12.80 0.32
C GLN A 128 9.61 -12.36 0.86
N LEU A 129 10.35 -11.55 0.10
CA LEU A 129 11.66 -11.05 0.51
C LEU A 129 11.54 -10.09 1.71
N ALA A 130 10.60 -9.15 1.65
CA ALA A 130 10.36 -8.19 2.72
C ALA A 130 9.88 -8.89 4.01
N ALA A 131 8.93 -9.83 3.89
CA ALA A 131 8.39 -10.57 5.03
C ALA A 131 9.47 -11.39 5.76
N ARG A 132 10.39 -12.04 5.03
CA ARG A 132 11.53 -12.73 5.65
C ARG A 132 12.35 -11.78 6.50
N TRP A 133 12.71 -10.63 5.96
CA TRP A 133 13.46 -9.62 6.68
C TRP A 133 12.67 -9.02 7.86
N MET A 134 11.37 -8.77 7.70
CA MET A 134 10.52 -8.32 8.81
C MET A 134 10.45 -9.36 9.95
N VAL A 135 10.35 -10.65 9.61
CA VAL A 135 10.36 -11.74 10.62
C VAL A 135 11.70 -11.78 11.37
N GLU A 136 12.83 -11.65 10.68
CA GLU A 136 14.16 -11.56 11.30
C GLU A 136 14.21 -10.38 12.28
N GLN A 137 13.76 -9.18 11.86
CA GLN A 137 13.73 -7.98 12.70
C GLN A 137 12.82 -8.13 13.93
N VAL A 138 11.66 -8.77 13.78
CA VAL A 138 10.75 -9.06 14.91
C VAL A 138 11.42 -10.01 15.89
N SER A 139 12.13 -11.02 15.40
CA SER A 139 12.86 -11.98 16.27
C SER A 139 13.99 -11.32 17.05
N GLU A 140 14.69 -10.35 16.44
CA GLU A 140 15.81 -9.63 17.05
C GLU A 140 15.39 -8.56 18.06
N ARG A 141 14.29 -7.85 17.78
CA ARG A 141 13.85 -6.67 18.54
C ARG A 141 12.76 -6.97 19.58
N GLY A 142 12.09 -8.10 19.44
CA GLY A 142 10.85 -8.41 20.12
C GLY A 142 9.66 -7.65 19.49
N CYS A 143 8.57 -8.33 19.16
CA CYS A 143 7.30 -7.62 18.92
C CYS A 143 6.68 -7.40 20.30
N ALA A 144 6.42 -6.16 20.68
CA ALA A 144 5.82 -5.82 21.97
C ALA A 144 4.31 -6.15 22.06
N ARG A 145 3.80 -7.06 21.24
CA ARG A 145 2.51 -7.70 21.51
C ARG A 145 2.71 -8.63 22.69
N GLU A 146 2.05 -8.29 23.79
CA GLU A 146 2.02 -9.17 24.98
C GLU A 146 1.68 -10.59 24.52
N SER A 147 2.52 -11.55 24.90
CA SER A 147 2.23 -12.96 24.67
C SER A 147 0.89 -13.27 25.35
N VAL A 148 0.10 -14.16 24.76
CA VAL A 148 -1.20 -14.60 25.31
C VAL A 148 -1.08 -15.00 26.77
N ASP A 149 0.07 -15.52 27.20
CA ASP A 149 0.38 -15.90 28.57
C ASP A 149 0.46 -14.72 29.54
N ALA A 150 0.75 -13.50 29.08
CA ALA A 150 0.80 -12.30 29.93
C ALA A 150 -0.59 -11.69 30.17
N VAL A 151 -1.57 -11.99 29.33
CA VAL A 151 -2.95 -11.42 29.39
C VAL A 151 -3.88 -12.24 30.26
N VAL A 152 -3.64 -13.54 30.40
CA VAL A 152 -4.52 -14.47 31.15
C VAL A 152 -4.52 -14.22 32.68
N GLY A 153 -3.59 -13.42 33.19
CA GLY A 153 -3.46 -13.14 34.64
C GLY A 153 -3.76 -11.73 35.11
N ARG A 154 -4.12 -10.79 34.23
CA ARG A 154 -4.35 -9.39 34.63
C ARG A 154 -5.82 -8.98 34.52
N ASN A 155 -6.39 -8.47 35.62
CA ASN A 155 -7.66 -7.74 35.55
C ASN A 155 -7.51 -6.56 34.60
N PRO A 156 -8.53 -6.27 33.72
CA PRO A 156 -8.47 -5.12 32.84
C PRO A 156 -8.24 -3.84 33.68
N PRO A 157 -7.40 -2.91 33.22
CA PRO A 157 -7.24 -1.64 33.90
C PRO A 157 -8.58 -0.90 33.93
N ALA A 158 -8.83 -0.21 35.04
CA ALA A 158 -10.03 0.60 35.21
C ALA A 158 -10.15 1.64 34.09
N PRO A 159 -11.38 1.97 33.63
CA PRO A 159 -11.58 2.94 32.56
C PRO A 159 -10.99 4.30 32.96
N VAL A 160 -9.97 4.75 32.24
CA VAL A 160 -9.42 6.11 32.38
C VAL A 160 -10.38 7.09 31.73
N ASN A 161 -10.95 7.95 32.54
CA ASN A 161 -11.80 9.07 32.12
C ASN A 161 -11.02 10.05 31.24
N GLY A 162 -11.54 10.28 30.07
CA GLY A 162 -11.49 11.49 29.26
C GLY A 162 -10.14 12.18 29.04
N GLY A 163 -9.68 12.09 27.83
CA GLY A 163 -8.62 12.88 27.23
C GLY A 163 -7.98 12.06 26.13
N LEU A 164 -8.00 12.58 24.90
CA LEU A 164 -7.09 12.12 23.87
C LEU A 164 -5.68 12.24 24.44
N ALA A 165 -5.18 11.16 25.00
CA ALA A 165 -3.85 11.11 25.57
C ALA A 165 -2.83 11.50 24.49
N ALA A 166 -1.95 12.40 24.88
CA ALA A 166 -0.79 12.84 24.16
C ALA A 166 -0.11 11.65 23.48
N ALA A 167 0.33 11.89 22.23
CA ALA A 167 1.23 11.11 21.42
C ALA A 167 1.74 9.83 22.11
N ALA A 168 1.09 8.71 21.84
CA ALA A 168 1.68 7.42 22.11
C ALA A 168 3.03 7.43 21.38
N THR A 169 4.09 7.34 22.15
CA THR A 169 5.43 7.06 21.63
C THR A 169 5.31 5.90 20.67
N LEU A 170 5.74 6.10 19.42
CA LEU A 170 5.82 5.06 18.41
C LEU A 170 6.77 3.97 18.92
N ASP A 171 6.23 3.01 19.65
CA ASP A 171 6.88 1.76 19.99
C ASP A 171 5.80 0.79 20.45
N PRO A 172 5.68 -0.34 19.83
CA PRO A 172 6.66 -1.34 19.50
C PRO A 172 6.78 -1.61 18.00
N PHE A 173 7.91 -2.18 17.55
CA PHE A 173 8.14 -2.61 16.18
C PHE A 173 7.08 -3.65 15.75
N CYS A 174 6.05 -3.20 15.05
CA CYS A 174 4.97 -4.02 14.51
C CYS A 174 4.86 -3.81 13.00
N PRO A 175 5.68 -4.52 12.20
CA PRO A 175 5.71 -4.30 10.76
C PRO A 175 4.37 -4.64 10.10
N LYS A 176 4.08 -3.96 9.00
CA LYS A 176 2.83 -4.12 8.25
C LYS A 176 3.11 -4.24 6.76
N ILE A 177 2.20 -4.92 6.06
CA ILE A 177 2.22 -5.04 4.61
C ILE A 177 0.87 -4.57 4.08
N ILE A 178 0.89 -3.68 3.10
CA ILE A 178 -0.33 -3.18 2.45
C ILE A 178 -0.28 -3.49 0.96
N ILE A 179 -1.35 -4.10 0.46
CA ILE A 179 -1.55 -4.40 -0.95
C ILE A 179 -2.53 -3.37 -1.53
N ILE A 180 -2.11 -2.64 -2.55
CA ILE A 180 -2.99 -1.71 -3.29
C ILE A 180 -3.55 -2.45 -4.51
N SER A 181 -4.75 -2.97 -4.36
CA SER A 181 -5.42 -3.70 -5.43
C SER A 181 -6.31 -2.78 -6.30
N SER A 182 -7.60 -2.97 -6.36
CA SER A 182 -8.56 -2.16 -7.14
C SER A 182 -9.98 -2.68 -6.92
N ILE A 183 -11.00 -1.85 -7.20
CA ILE A 183 -12.36 -2.33 -7.46
C ILE A 183 -12.39 -3.40 -8.56
N SER A 184 -11.43 -3.41 -9.48
CA SER A 184 -11.32 -4.44 -10.52
C SER A 184 -10.96 -5.84 -9.99
N ALA A 185 -10.66 -5.99 -8.69
CA ALA A 185 -10.48 -7.29 -8.07
C ALA A 185 -11.79 -8.10 -7.94
N TYR A 186 -12.94 -7.42 -7.99
CA TYR A 186 -14.28 -8.04 -7.84
C TYR A 186 -15.30 -7.55 -8.87
N THR A 187 -14.94 -6.60 -9.75
CA THR A 187 -15.83 -6.13 -10.82
C THR A 187 -15.35 -6.60 -12.18
N ALA A 188 -16.29 -7.02 -13.02
CA ALA A 188 -15.99 -7.42 -14.39
C ALA A 188 -15.87 -6.21 -15.33
N SER A 189 -14.86 -6.24 -16.19
CA SER A 189 -14.69 -5.30 -17.28
C SER A 189 -14.17 -6.04 -18.51
N VAL A 190 -15.03 -6.32 -19.47
CA VAL A 190 -14.70 -7.13 -20.65
C VAL A 190 -13.55 -6.54 -21.48
N ASN A 191 -13.37 -5.23 -21.46
CA ASN A 191 -12.34 -4.53 -22.22
C ASN A 191 -10.99 -4.43 -21.46
N ARG A 192 -10.78 -5.19 -20.42
CA ARG A 192 -9.53 -5.31 -19.62
C ARG A 192 -9.60 -6.52 -18.69
N GLY A 193 -9.98 -7.65 -19.25
CA GLY A 193 -10.10 -8.91 -18.52
C GLY A 193 -8.79 -9.32 -17.85
N ASP A 194 -7.67 -9.18 -18.54
CA ASP A 194 -6.31 -9.40 -18.04
C ASP A 194 -5.99 -8.58 -16.78
N TYR A 195 -6.37 -7.29 -16.78
CA TYR A 195 -6.22 -6.43 -15.61
C TYR A 195 -7.10 -6.88 -14.44
N CYS A 196 -8.37 -7.23 -14.70
CA CYS A 196 -9.27 -7.72 -13.65
C CYS A 196 -8.72 -9.00 -13.02
N ILE A 197 -8.25 -9.95 -13.81
CA ILE A 197 -7.61 -11.18 -13.34
C ILE A 197 -6.37 -10.85 -12.50
N SER A 198 -5.50 -9.95 -12.97
CA SER A 198 -4.31 -9.56 -12.22
C SER A 198 -4.66 -8.93 -10.85
N LYS A 199 -5.72 -8.12 -10.77
CA LYS A 199 -6.13 -7.48 -9.52
C LYS A 199 -6.86 -8.46 -8.58
N ALA A 200 -7.61 -9.41 -9.10
CA ALA A 200 -8.18 -10.50 -8.31
C ALA A 200 -7.09 -11.41 -7.72
N ALA A 201 -6.10 -11.79 -8.54
CA ALA A 201 -4.96 -12.57 -8.07
C ALA A 201 -4.13 -11.80 -7.01
N LEU A 202 -3.91 -10.49 -7.22
CA LEU A 202 -3.23 -9.64 -6.26
C LEU A 202 -3.97 -9.57 -4.91
N SER A 203 -5.30 -9.52 -4.94
CA SER A 203 -6.14 -9.51 -3.73
C SER A 203 -5.94 -10.76 -2.88
N MET A 204 -5.72 -11.93 -3.50
CA MET A 204 -5.48 -13.18 -2.79
C MET A 204 -4.18 -13.18 -1.96
N LEU A 205 -3.22 -12.31 -2.26
CA LEU A 205 -2.00 -12.20 -1.47
C LEU A 205 -2.30 -11.77 -0.02
N THR A 206 -3.31 -10.95 0.17
CA THR A 206 -3.68 -10.43 1.50
C THR A 206 -4.02 -11.55 2.49
N PRO A 207 -5.01 -12.42 2.26
CA PRO A 207 -5.32 -13.49 3.20
C PRO A 207 -4.18 -14.51 3.33
N LEU A 208 -3.45 -14.82 2.25
CA LEU A 208 -2.33 -15.75 2.30
C LEU A 208 -1.21 -15.27 3.22
N TYR A 209 -0.75 -14.03 3.02
CA TYR A 209 0.29 -13.46 3.87
C TYR A 209 -0.20 -13.11 5.26
N ALA A 210 -1.45 -12.65 5.43
CA ALA A 210 -2.04 -12.39 6.74
C ALA A 210 -2.04 -13.66 7.60
N THR A 211 -2.53 -14.79 7.06
CA THR A 211 -2.54 -16.07 7.77
C THR A 211 -1.13 -16.54 8.12
N ARG A 212 -0.18 -16.42 7.18
CA ARG A 212 1.20 -16.91 7.41
C ARG A 212 2.01 -16.05 8.37
N LEU A 213 1.73 -14.75 8.43
CA LEU A 213 2.55 -13.80 9.18
C LEU A 213 1.97 -13.40 10.54
N ALA A 214 0.74 -13.80 10.84
CA ALA A 214 0.07 -13.48 12.11
C ALA A 214 0.86 -13.95 13.33
N GLU A 215 1.46 -15.14 13.28
CA GLU A 215 2.29 -15.70 14.35
C GLU A 215 3.53 -14.85 14.68
N HIS A 216 3.98 -14.03 13.70
CA HIS A 216 5.09 -13.09 13.87
C HIS A 216 4.63 -11.67 14.22
N GLY A 217 3.33 -11.45 14.46
CA GLY A 217 2.79 -10.12 14.74
C GLY A 217 2.81 -9.14 13.56
N ILE A 218 3.00 -9.63 12.33
CA ILE A 218 3.01 -8.82 11.11
C ILE A 218 1.60 -8.80 10.52
N ASN A 219 0.97 -7.62 10.46
CA ASN A 219 -0.36 -7.46 9.90
C ASN A 219 -0.30 -7.17 8.41
N VAL A 220 -1.27 -7.73 7.67
CA VAL A 220 -1.40 -7.54 6.22
C VAL A 220 -2.79 -7.01 5.89
N TYR A 221 -2.85 -5.99 5.04
CA TYR A 221 -4.09 -5.33 4.65
C TYR A 221 -4.17 -5.17 3.14
N GLU A 222 -5.38 -5.07 2.63
CA GLU A 222 -5.66 -4.67 1.26
C GLU A 222 -6.40 -3.34 1.24
N ILE A 223 -5.98 -2.41 0.38
CA ILE A 223 -6.77 -1.24 0.03
C ILE A 223 -7.23 -1.40 -1.40
N ARG A 224 -8.52 -1.20 -1.63
CA ARG A 224 -9.17 -1.20 -2.94
C ARG A 224 -9.53 0.20 -3.37
N PRO A 225 -8.68 0.88 -4.16
CA PRO A 225 -9.03 2.16 -4.74
C PRO A 225 -10.21 2.03 -5.73
N GLY A 226 -11.09 3.04 -5.71
CA GLY A 226 -12.10 3.24 -6.71
C GLY A 226 -11.57 4.02 -7.93
N LEU A 227 -12.35 5.00 -8.38
CA LEU A 227 -11.99 5.93 -9.46
C LEU A 227 -11.12 7.05 -8.88
N ILE A 228 -9.81 6.91 -8.98
CA ILE A 228 -8.84 7.88 -8.48
C ILE A 228 -8.30 8.72 -9.64
N ALA A 229 -8.28 10.05 -9.49
CA ALA A 229 -7.74 10.99 -10.47
C ALA A 229 -6.21 10.85 -10.53
N THR A 230 -5.71 10.22 -11.58
CA THR A 230 -4.28 9.99 -11.88
C THR A 230 -4.06 9.99 -13.38
N ASP A 231 -2.80 9.99 -13.82
CA ASP A 231 -2.47 9.86 -15.26
C ASP A 231 -3.08 8.59 -15.89
N MET A 232 -3.17 7.51 -15.13
CA MET A 232 -3.73 6.22 -15.58
C MET A 232 -5.23 6.33 -15.94
N THR A 233 -5.96 7.23 -15.27
CA THR A 233 -7.40 7.44 -15.47
C THR A 233 -7.71 8.58 -16.44
N GLY A 234 -6.70 9.38 -16.82
CA GLY A 234 -6.83 10.49 -17.76
C GLY A 234 -7.60 10.13 -19.05
N PRO A 235 -7.25 9.04 -19.76
CA PRO A 235 -7.91 8.66 -21.02
C PRO A 235 -9.41 8.35 -20.91
N VAL A 236 -9.93 8.12 -19.73
CA VAL A 236 -11.34 7.77 -19.48
C VAL A 236 -12.09 8.81 -18.64
N LYS A 237 -11.44 9.95 -18.40
CA LYS A 237 -11.94 10.97 -17.48
C LYS A 237 -13.33 11.46 -17.86
N GLU A 238 -13.54 11.89 -19.09
CA GLU A 238 -14.83 12.44 -19.56
C GLU A 238 -15.99 11.44 -19.39
N LYS A 239 -15.74 10.16 -19.68
CA LYS A 239 -16.74 9.11 -19.49
C LYS A 239 -17.15 9.01 -18.02
N TYR A 240 -16.18 8.98 -17.11
CA TYR A 240 -16.47 8.80 -15.70
C TYR A 240 -16.92 10.09 -15.01
N ASP A 241 -16.59 11.27 -15.52
CA ASP A 241 -17.16 12.54 -15.03
C ASP A 241 -18.69 12.50 -15.09
N LYS A 242 -19.26 12.06 -16.23
CA LYS A 242 -20.71 11.92 -16.41
C LYS A 242 -21.31 10.87 -15.46
N LEU A 243 -20.71 9.68 -15.42
CA LEU A 243 -21.21 8.58 -14.60
C LEU A 243 -21.17 8.92 -13.10
N ILE A 244 -20.12 9.62 -12.64
CA ILE A 244 -20.01 10.08 -11.25
C ILE A 244 -21.10 11.12 -10.94
N ALA A 245 -21.33 12.08 -11.84
CA ALA A 245 -22.40 13.07 -11.70
C ALA A 245 -23.80 12.43 -11.67
N GLU A 246 -23.99 11.33 -12.41
CA GLU A 246 -25.20 10.51 -12.45
C GLU A 246 -25.31 9.54 -11.25
N GLY A 247 -24.36 9.59 -10.31
CA GLY A 247 -24.43 8.82 -9.09
C GLY A 247 -23.81 7.40 -9.16
N LEU A 248 -22.86 7.16 -10.06
CA LEU A 248 -22.11 5.90 -10.10
C LEU A 248 -21.52 5.53 -8.73
N THR A 249 -21.07 6.54 -8.00
CA THR A 249 -20.60 6.40 -6.62
C THR A 249 -21.44 7.26 -5.68
N PRO A 250 -21.81 6.80 -4.47
CA PRO A 250 -22.48 7.62 -3.45
C PRO A 250 -21.76 8.94 -3.18
N ILE A 251 -20.42 8.89 -3.06
CA ILE A 251 -19.61 10.11 -2.98
C ILE A 251 -19.31 10.57 -4.41
N GLN A 252 -20.04 11.56 -4.87
CA GLN A 252 -20.05 12.03 -6.27
C GLN A 252 -18.84 12.91 -6.60
N ARG A 253 -17.64 12.36 -6.41
CA ARG A 253 -16.38 12.95 -6.84
C ARG A 253 -15.36 11.89 -7.21
N TRP A 254 -14.38 12.29 -7.98
CA TRP A 254 -13.17 11.51 -8.09
C TRP A 254 -12.47 11.36 -6.72
N GLY A 255 -11.98 10.17 -6.44
CA GLY A 255 -11.00 9.99 -5.39
C GLY A 255 -9.68 10.68 -5.77
N ARG A 256 -8.88 11.03 -4.79
CA ARG A 256 -7.55 11.63 -4.96
C ARG A 256 -6.49 10.67 -4.44
N PRO A 257 -5.24 10.75 -4.91
CA PRO A 257 -4.13 9.98 -4.34
C PRO A 257 -4.02 10.09 -2.82
N GLU A 258 -4.30 11.28 -2.26
CA GLU A 258 -4.29 11.55 -0.83
C GLU A 258 -5.39 10.79 -0.06
N ASP A 259 -6.53 10.48 -0.69
CA ASP A 259 -7.57 9.66 -0.04
C ASP A 259 -7.03 8.24 0.26
N ILE A 260 -6.24 7.69 -0.67
CA ILE A 260 -5.56 6.41 -0.48
C ILE A 260 -4.41 6.54 0.53
N GLY A 261 -3.61 7.62 0.42
CA GLY A 261 -2.52 7.91 1.35
C GLY A 261 -2.99 7.99 2.79
N ARG A 262 -4.12 8.63 3.07
CA ARG A 262 -4.72 8.72 4.40
C ARG A 262 -5.16 7.36 4.95
N ALA A 263 -5.71 6.49 4.11
CA ALA A 263 -6.06 5.13 4.52
C ALA A 263 -4.80 4.32 4.89
N VAL A 264 -3.72 4.43 4.09
CA VAL A 264 -2.42 3.85 4.41
C VAL A 264 -1.85 4.41 5.71
N ALA A 265 -1.89 5.74 5.90
CA ALA A 265 -1.40 6.40 7.11
C ALA A 265 -2.19 6.00 8.37
N ALA A 266 -3.49 5.73 8.26
CA ALA A 266 -4.30 5.22 9.36
C ALA A 266 -3.83 3.81 9.78
N ILE A 267 -3.61 2.90 8.81
CA ILE A 267 -3.06 1.57 9.09
C ILE A 267 -1.66 1.68 9.70
N ALA A 268 -0.81 2.55 9.15
CA ALA A 268 0.56 2.77 9.61
C ALA A 268 0.63 3.24 11.07
N ARG A 269 -0.37 3.99 11.53
CA ARG A 269 -0.52 4.45 12.94
C ARG A 269 -1.07 3.39 13.89
N ASP A 270 -1.25 2.17 13.44
CA ASP A 270 -1.76 1.05 14.25
C ASP A 270 -3.14 1.27 14.86
N VAL A 271 -4.04 2.00 14.16
CA VAL A 271 -5.42 2.24 14.64
C VAL A 271 -6.30 0.99 14.59
N LEU A 272 -5.83 -0.09 13.97
CA LEU A 272 -6.51 -1.39 13.84
C LEU A 272 -5.64 -2.54 14.39
N PRO A 273 -5.28 -2.53 15.68
CA PRO A 273 -4.27 -3.45 16.23
C PRO A 273 -4.72 -4.92 16.25
N PHE A 274 -6.03 -5.17 16.28
CA PHE A 274 -6.61 -6.53 16.28
C PHE A 274 -7.25 -6.86 14.92
N SER A 275 -6.58 -6.48 13.82
CA SER A 275 -7.08 -6.70 12.47
C SER A 275 -5.93 -7.09 11.54
N THR A 276 -6.13 -8.16 10.78
CA THR A 276 -5.25 -8.59 9.68
C THR A 276 -6.05 -9.32 8.63
N GLY A 277 -5.63 -9.29 7.37
CA GLY A 277 -6.38 -9.85 6.25
C GLY A 277 -7.54 -8.98 5.77
N GLU A 278 -7.71 -7.80 6.33
CA GLU A 278 -8.83 -6.90 6.02
C GLU A 278 -8.70 -6.21 4.68
N VAL A 279 -9.86 -6.00 4.06
CA VAL A 279 -10.03 -5.25 2.82
C VAL A 279 -10.72 -3.93 3.09
N ILE A 280 -10.03 -2.83 2.81
CA ILE A 280 -10.54 -1.48 2.99
C ILE A 280 -10.87 -0.89 1.61
N ASN A 281 -12.16 -0.67 1.34
CA ASN A 281 -12.61 -0.01 0.12
C ASN A 281 -12.48 1.51 0.26
N VAL A 282 -11.66 2.12 -0.59
CA VAL A 282 -11.51 3.59 -0.69
C VAL A 282 -11.97 3.99 -2.09
N ASP A 283 -13.26 3.88 -2.32
CA ASP A 283 -13.88 3.86 -3.65
C ASP A 283 -15.11 4.76 -3.78
N GLY A 284 -15.37 5.61 -2.80
CA GLY A 284 -16.55 6.49 -2.80
C GLY A 284 -17.88 5.74 -2.63
N GLY A 285 -17.84 4.49 -2.16
CA GLY A 285 -19.02 3.63 -2.01
C GLY A 285 -19.38 2.88 -3.29
N PHE A 286 -18.48 2.78 -4.27
CA PHE A 286 -18.70 2.03 -5.50
C PHE A 286 -19.09 0.57 -5.26
N HIS A 287 -18.53 -0.07 -4.22
CA HIS A 287 -18.79 -1.47 -3.87
C HIS A 287 -20.22 -1.73 -3.35
N LEU A 288 -20.95 -0.70 -2.97
CA LEU A 288 -22.29 -0.86 -2.41
C LEU A 288 -23.30 -1.22 -3.51
N ARG A 289 -24.03 -2.31 -3.30
CA ARG A 289 -25.18 -2.61 -4.14
C ARG A 289 -26.32 -1.65 -3.74
N ARG A 290 -26.92 -0.98 -4.71
CA ARG A 290 -28.02 -0.04 -4.49
C ARG A 290 -29.23 -0.50 -5.26
N LEU A 291 -30.42 -0.32 -4.66
CA LEU A 291 -31.72 -0.57 -5.27
C LEU A 291 -32.11 0.61 -6.15
#